data_16f3adee3183255da231069556e7a663
#
_entry.id   16f3adee3183255da231069556e7a663
#
_cell.length_a   1.000
_cell.length_b   1.000
_cell.length_c   1.000
_cell.angle_alpha   90.00
_cell.angle_beta   90.00
_cell.angle_gamma   90.00
#
_symmetry.space_group_name_H-M   'P 1'
#
loop_
_entity.id
_entity.type
_entity.pdbx_description
1 polymer ?
#
loop_
_entity_poly.entity_id
_entity_poly.type
_entity_poly.pdbx_seq_one_letter_code
_entity_poly.pdbx_strand_id
1 'polypeptide(L)'
;MAHQERKKIMKTWKKIILGVSLISLFLGGGFVAWGYSQGGLTDLQNQTISEQDYVKKEVEDFNKIDIKSSSYNVLIKNGDVDKATLSYYQKTKNPIDTSVKDGQLTINDSNSELDSTSNKHINFFGLKDLVRLSTLNEEVRKKTIIITLPKKQTIDFLKVDLATGNLDLSNSTIKQADINLNVGDLTFTKMIVSNLKANLDVGSVDSNHTLFTNSDLSIAMGDYSGDNLIFNSHNKLDVTSGDIEIALKDYTLNVQADSHSGEVDITNNLKISKDNSLTITSDLGDITVE
;
A
#
# COMPACT_ATOMS: atom_id res chain seq x y z
N MET A 1 35.81 32.89 -7.82
CA MET A 1 36.50 31.58 -7.98
C MET A 1 35.64 30.42 -7.49
N ALA A 2 35.04 30.46 -6.31
CA ALA A 2 34.23 29.34 -5.76
C ALA A 2 33.02 28.85 -6.61
N HIS A 3 32.37 29.77 -7.34
CA HIS A 3 31.19 29.43 -8.16
C HIS A 3 31.55 28.66 -9.44
N GLN A 4 32.73 28.88 -10.00
CA GLN A 4 33.21 28.13 -11.17
C GLN A 4 33.69 26.71 -10.79
N GLU A 5 34.26 26.56 -9.61
CA GLU A 5 34.69 25.24 -9.11
C GLU A 5 33.49 24.34 -8.81
N ARG A 6 32.42 24.86 -8.18
CA ARG A 6 31.17 24.11 -7.94
C ARG A 6 30.52 23.63 -9.25
N LYS A 7 30.47 24.43 -10.29
CA LYS A 7 29.96 24.02 -11.61
C LYS A 7 30.81 22.94 -12.27
N LYS A 8 32.12 22.94 -12.04
CA LYS A 8 33.03 21.90 -12.58
C LYS A 8 32.88 20.58 -11.87
N ILE A 9 32.72 20.59 -10.55
CA ILE A 9 32.44 19.41 -9.72
C ILE A 9 31.09 18.79 -10.11
N MET A 10 30.00 19.57 -10.22
CA MET A 10 28.68 19.07 -10.66
C MET A 10 28.72 18.43 -12.05
N LYS A 11 29.48 18.98 -13.00
CA LYS A 11 29.64 18.36 -14.34
C LYS A 11 30.36 17.01 -14.27
N THR A 12 31.31 16.88 -13.37
CA THR A 12 32.08 15.64 -13.18
C THR A 12 31.22 14.56 -12.53
N TRP A 13 30.45 14.91 -11.51
CA TRP A 13 29.49 14.00 -10.85
C TRP A 13 28.42 13.47 -11.81
N LYS A 14 27.84 14.35 -12.65
CA LYS A 14 26.87 13.93 -13.67
C LYS A 14 27.47 12.92 -14.66
N LYS A 15 28.73 13.06 -15.02
CA LYS A 15 29.44 12.09 -15.89
C LYS A 15 29.70 10.75 -15.20
N ILE A 16 30.01 10.78 -13.90
CA ILE A 16 30.21 9.57 -13.09
C ILE A 16 28.89 8.81 -12.94
N ILE A 17 27.80 9.50 -12.58
CA ILE A 17 26.46 8.90 -12.47
C ILE A 17 26.03 8.30 -13.82
N LEU A 18 26.20 9.04 -14.92
CA LEU A 18 25.89 8.52 -16.25
C LEU A 18 26.72 7.29 -16.61
N GLY A 19 28.01 7.27 -16.24
CA GLY A 19 28.88 6.12 -16.45
C GLY A 19 28.47 4.90 -15.65
N VAL A 20 28.13 5.08 -14.37
CA VAL A 20 27.63 4.00 -13.50
C VAL A 20 26.29 3.47 -14.01
N SER A 21 25.37 4.34 -14.42
CA SER A 21 24.08 3.94 -14.98
C SER A 21 24.22 3.13 -16.25
N LEU A 22 25.12 3.51 -17.15
CA LEU A 22 25.42 2.76 -18.37
C LEU A 22 26.01 1.37 -18.05
N ILE A 23 26.96 1.28 -17.13
CA ILE A 23 27.55 0.02 -16.70
C ILE A 23 26.47 -0.89 -16.08
N SER A 24 25.59 -0.35 -15.22
CA SER A 24 24.49 -1.09 -14.62
C SER A 24 23.50 -1.61 -15.67
N LEU A 25 23.24 -0.81 -16.71
CA LEU A 25 22.35 -1.20 -17.82
C LEU A 25 22.96 -2.35 -18.64
N PHE A 26 24.28 -2.31 -18.92
CA PHE A 26 24.97 -3.39 -19.63
C PHE A 26 25.06 -4.67 -18.79
N LEU A 27 25.37 -4.56 -17.50
CA LEU A 27 25.39 -5.71 -16.61
C LEU A 27 24.00 -6.30 -16.43
N GLY A 28 22.98 -5.48 -16.20
CA GLY A 28 21.58 -5.93 -16.09
C GLY A 28 21.07 -6.57 -17.38
N GLY A 29 21.33 -5.95 -18.55
CA GLY A 29 20.99 -6.50 -19.86
C GLY A 29 21.74 -7.80 -20.14
N GLY A 30 22.99 -7.91 -19.74
CA GLY A 30 23.80 -9.14 -19.86
C GLY A 30 23.22 -10.29 -19.04
N PHE A 31 22.81 -10.03 -17.78
CA PHE A 31 22.17 -11.05 -16.93
C PHE A 31 20.80 -11.47 -17.48
N VAL A 32 20.00 -10.55 -18.03
CA VAL A 32 18.74 -10.87 -18.67
C VAL A 32 18.95 -11.73 -19.91
N ALA A 33 19.89 -11.36 -20.78
CA ALA A 33 20.21 -12.13 -21.97
C ALA A 33 20.77 -13.54 -21.63
N TRP A 34 21.58 -13.63 -20.59
CA TRP A 34 22.09 -14.91 -20.10
C TRP A 34 20.99 -15.78 -19.50
N GLY A 35 20.11 -15.23 -18.66
CA GLY A 35 18.94 -15.93 -18.13
C GLY A 35 18.01 -16.42 -19.24
N TYR A 36 17.82 -15.63 -20.29
CA TYR A 36 17.09 -16.03 -21.50
C TYR A 36 17.77 -17.22 -22.20
N SER A 37 19.08 -17.18 -22.39
CA SER A 37 19.85 -18.24 -23.06
C SER A 37 19.87 -19.56 -22.28
N GLN A 38 19.68 -19.51 -20.95
CA GLN A 38 19.58 -20.70 -20.09
C GLN A 38 18.15 -21.28 -20.01
N GLY A 39 17.23 -20.80 -20.84
CA GLY A 39 15.86 -21.31 -20.86
C GLY A 39 14.93 -20.70 -19.82
N GLY A 40 15.31 -19.60 -19.17
CA GLY A 40 14.53 -18.97 -18.12
C GLY A 40 13.11 -18.59 -18.51
N LEU A 41 12.85 -18.33 -19.80
CA LEU A 41 11.48 -18.13 -20.33
C LEU A 41 10.70 -19.44 -20.46
N THR A 42 11.38 -20.52 -20.80
CA THR A 42 10.76 -21.87 -20.93
C THR A 42 10.39 -22.41 -19.55
N ASP A 43 11.21 -22.13 -18.54
CA ASP A 43 10.92 -22.48 -17.15
C ASP A 43 9.76 -21.63 -16.59
N LEU A 44 9.64 -20.37 -16.99
CA LEU A 44 8.50 -19.52 -16.68
C LEU A 44 7.19 -19.97 -17.35
N GLN A 45 7.27 -20.48 -18.59
CA GLN A 45 6.12 -21.01 -19.32
C GLN A 45 5.71 -22.42 -18.85
N ASN A 46 6.67 -23.20 -18.38
CA ASN A 46 6.44 -24.56 -17.89
C ASN A 46 6.17 -24.62 -16.38
N GLN A 47 6.19 -23.50 -15.65
CA GLN A 47 5.64 -23.48 -14.32
C GLN A 47 4.17 -23.88 -14.42
N THR A 48 3.94 -25.13 -14.14
CA THR A 48 2.61 -25.73 -14.00
C THR A 48 1.78 -24.75 -13.19
N ILE A 49 0.76 -24.18 -13.83
CA ILE A 49 -0.29 -23.43 -13.14
C ILE A 49 -0.82 -24.42 -12.12
N SER A 50 -0.37 -24.28 -10.86
CA SER A 50 -0.91 -25.14 -9.80
C SER A 50 -2.40 -24.89 -9.81
N GLU A 51 -3.20 -25.94 -9.97
CA GLU A 51 -4.66 -25.85 -9.93
C GLU A 51 -5.05 -25.02 -8.73
N GLN A 52 -5.57 -23.82 -9.00
CA GLN A 52 -6.08 -22.92 -7.98
C GLN A 52 -7.59 -22.96 -8.05
N ASP A 53 -8.21 -23.32 -6.95
CA ASP A 53 -9.65 -23.32 -6.82
C ASP A 53 -10.15 -21.90 -6.50
N TYR A 54 -11.09 -21.42 -7.31
CA TYR A 54 -11.79 -20.19 -6.99
C TYR A 54 -12.86 -20.44 -5.94
N VAL A 55 -12.74 -19.76 -4.81
CA VAL A 55 -13.71 -19.77 -3.73
C VAL A 55 -14.49 -18.45 -3.74
N LYS A 56 -15.81 -18.53 -3.72
CA LYS A 56 -16.69 -17.39 -3.46
C LYS A 56 -17.79 -17.86 -2.53
N LYS A 57 -17.90 -17.22 -1.37
CA LYS A 57 -18.90 -17.58 -0.36
C LYS A 57 -19.48 -16.36 0.33
N GLU A 58 -20.73 -16.43 0.72
CA GLU A 58 -21.29 -15.54 1.72
C GLU A 58 -20.70 -15.89 3.08
N VAL A 59 -20.50 -14.88 3.91
CA VAL A 59 -20.02 -15.04 5.28
C VAL A 59 -21.07 -14.57 6.27
N GLU A 60 -21.04 -15.15 7.46
CA GLU A 60 -21.88 -14.72 8.57
C GLU A 60 -21.60 -13.27 8.94
N ASP A 61 -22.51 -12.64 9.68
CA ASP A 61 -22.38 -11.25 10.09
C ASP A 61 -21.15 -11.05 11.00
N PHE A 62 -20.36 -10.03 10.68
CA PHE A 62 -19.20 -9.63 11.45
C PHE A 62 -19.04 -8.09 11.42
N ASN A 63 -18.36 -7.58 12.41
CA ASN A 63 -17.95 -6.17 12.47
C ASN A 63 -16.45 -6.01 12.78
N LYS A 64 -15.73 -7.12 12.91
CA LYS A 64 -14.27 -7.16 13.09
C LYS A 64 -13.63 -8.02 12.01
N ILE A 65 -12.45 -7.62 11.57
CA ILE A 65 -11.67 -8.34 10.56
C ILE A 65 -10.25 -8.49 11.07
N ASP A 66 -9.71 -9.72 11.00
CA ASP A 66 -8.32 -10.05 11.30
C ASP A 66 -7.73 -10.83 10.12
N ILE A 67 -6.77 -10.25 9.42
CA ILE A 67 -6.15 -10.82 8.24
C ILE A 67 -4.66 -10.95 8.48
N LYS A 68 -4.15 -12.16 8.26
CA LYS A 68 -2.72 -12.43 8.22
C LYS A 68 -2.39 -13.15 6.93
N SER A 69 -1.55 -12.55 6.09
CA SER A 69 -1.19 -13.10 4.80
C SER A 69 0.30 -12.98 4.51
N SER A 70 0.87 -14.03 3.92
CA SER A 70 2.27 -14.04 3.48
C SER A 70 2.45 -13.51 2.06
N SER A 71 1.41 -13.62 1.18
CA SER A 71 1.58 -13.36 -0.25
C SER A 71 0.35 -12.91 -1.03
N TYR A 72 -0.77 -12.65 -0.37
CA TYR A 72 -1.98 -12.17 -1.04
C TYR A 72 -2.14 -10.66 -0.88
N ASN A 73 -2.62 -10.03 -1.96
CA ASN A 73 -3.23 -8.71 -1.87
C ASN A 73 -4.58 -8.83 -1.19
N VAL A 74 -5.02 -7.77 -0.54
CA VAL A 74 -6.33 -7.71 0.12
C VAL A 74 -7.11 -6.50 -0.39
N LEU A 75 -8.34 -6.73 -0.83
CA LEU A 75 -9.28 -5.68 -1.20
C LEU A 75 -10.51 -5.76 -0.28
N ILE A 76 -10.76 -4.71 0.48
CA ILE A 76 -11.97 -4.55 1.30
C ILE A 76 -12.79 -3.39 0.77
N LYS A 77 -14.03 -3.65 0.39
CA LYS A 77 -14.92 -2.63 -0.17
C LYS A 77 -16.37 -2.83 0.21
N ASN A 78 -17.12 -1.75 0.28
CA ASN A 78 -18.57 -1.86 0.30
C ASN A 78 -19.12 -2.01 -1.13
N GLY A 79 -20.14 -2.82 -1.28
CA GLY A 79 -20.77 -3.12 -2.56
C GLY A 79 -22.29 -3.32 -2.43
N ASP A 80 -22.94 -3.60 -3.58
CA ASP A 80 -24.37 -3.86 -3.65
C ASP A 80 -24.64 -5.35 -3.36
N VAL A 81 -24.45 -5.72 -2.11
CA VAL A 81 -24.67 -7.07 -1.59
C VAL A 81 -25.48 -6.99 -0.30
N ASP A 82 -26.35 -7.97 -0.07
CA ASP A 82 -27.17 -8.06 1.16
C ASP A 82 -26.37 -8.65 2.33
N LYS A 83 -25.45 -9.56 2.03
CA LYS A 83 -24.52 -10.18 2.98
C LYS A 83 -23.10 -10.00 2.52
N ALA A 84 -22.18 -9.94 3.47
CA ALA A 84 -20.76 -9.88 3.14
C ALA A 84 -20.34 -11.13 2.34
N THR A 85 -19.50 -10.91 1.33
CA THR A 85 -18.96 -11.99 0.50
C THR A 85 -17.45 -11.99 0.55
N LEU A 86 -16.89 -13.19 0.61
CA LEU A 86 -15.46 -13.44 0.56
C LEU A 86 -15.15 -14.21 -0.72
N SER A 87 -14.18 -13.70 -1.53
CA SER A 87 -13.75 -14.40 -2.73
C SER A 87 -12.22 -14.35 -2.88
N TYR A 88 -11.62 -15.48 -3.25
CA TYR A 88 -10.19 -15.65 -3.42
C TYR A 88 -9.89 -16.92 -4.24
N TYR A 89 -8.66 -17.03 -4.72
CA TYR A 89 -8.13 -18.27 -5.24
C TYR A 89 -7.18 -18.90 -4.22
N GLN A 90 -7.29 -20.20 -4.03
CA GLN A 90 -6.43 -20.95 -3.11
C GLN A 90 -5.76 -22.14 -3.79
N LYS A 91 -4.59 -22.53 -3.32
CA LYS A 91 -3.94 -23.77 -3.76
C LYS A 91 -4.61 -24.94 -3.05
N THR A 92 -4.91 -26.01 -3.78
CA THR A 92 -5.55 -27.22 -3.23
C THR A 92 -4.76 -27.84 -2.05
N LYS A 93 -3.43 -27.73 -2.08
CA LYS A 93 -2.55 -28.25 -1.03
C LYS A 93 -2.41 -27.36 0.19
N ASN A 94 -2.61 -26.05 0.05
CA ASN A 94 -2.47 -25.06 1.11
C ASN A 94 -3.68 -24.12 1.08
N PRO A 95 -4.82 -24.56 1.63
CA PRO A 95 -6.02 -23.74 1.66
C PRO A 95 -5.83 -22.55 2.61
N ILE A 96 -6.47 -21.44 2.26
CA ILE A 96 -6.57 -20.27 3.15
C ILE A 96 -7.55 -20.62 4.26
N ASP A 97 -7.12 -20.50 5.51
CA ASP A 97 -8.01 -20.70 6.66
C ASP A 97 -8.89 -19.46 6.84
N THR A 98 -10.20 -19.68 6.85
CA THR A 98 -11.18 -18.60 6.97
C THR A 98 -12.31 -19.01 7.91
N SER A 99 -12.57 -18.19 8.93
CA SER A 99 -13.64 -18.43 9.88
C SER A 99 -14.32 -17.13 10.31
N VAL A 100 -15.60 -17.21 10.69
CA VAL A 100 -16.28 -16.16 11.42
C VAL A 100 -16.62 -16.69 12.80
N LYS A 101 -16.13 -16.01 13.83
CA LYS A 101 -16.38 -16.39 15.22
C LYS A 101 -16.50 -15.12 16.08
N ASP A 102 -17.50 -15.08 16.94
CA ASP A 102 -17.76 -13.97 17.86
C ASP A 102 -17.78 -12.59 17.15
N GLY A 103 -18.37 -12.55 15.92
CA GLY A 103 -18.46 -11.35 15.11
C GLY A 103 -17.14 -10.89 14.48
N GLN A 104 -16.11 -11.76 14.44
CA GLN A 104 -14.83 -11.51 13.80
C GLN A 104 -14.62 -12.46 12.62
N LEU A 105 -14.39 -11.89 11.44
CA LEU A 105 -13.87 -12.60 10.27
C LEU A 105 -12.35 -12.73 10.41
N THR A 106 -11.86 -13.96 10.46
CA THR A 106 -10.42 -14.28 10.47
C THR A 106 -10.03 -14.90 9.15
N ILE A 107 -8.93 -14.43 8.55
CA ILE A 107 -8.34 -14.96 7.32
C ILE A 107 -6.85 -15.17 7.56
N ASN A 108 -6.37 -16.40 7.38
CA ASN A 108 -4.98 -16.75 7.63
C ASN A 108 -4.44 -17.65 6.50
N ASP A 109 -3.41 -17.20 5.79
CA ASP A 109 -2.67 -17.97 4.80
C ASP A 109 -1.23 -18.26 5.23
N SER A 110 -0.85 -17.96 6.49
CA SER A 110 0.53 -18.10 6.99
C SER A 110 1.04 -19.54 7.05
N ASN A 111 0.19 -20.54 6.79
CA ASN A 111 0.56 -21.96 6.70
C ASN A 111 1.17 -22.34 5.34
N SER A 112 1.22 -21.42 4.37
CA SER A 112 2.01 -21.65 3.17
C SER A 112 3.48 -21.61 3.56
N GLU A 113 4.11 -22.81 3.71
CA GLU A 113 5.57 -22.90 3.69
C GLU A 113 6.06 -22.04 2.53
N LEU A 114 6.93 -21.09 2.85
CA LEU A 114 7.66 -20.33 1.85
C LEU A 114 8.37 -21.35 0.98
N ASP A 115 7.75 -21.70 -0.15
CA ASP A 115 8.35 -22.55 -1.15
C ASP A 115 9.57 -21.78 -1.66
N SER A 116 10.73 -22.02 -1.01
CA SER A 116 11.99 -21.32 -1.22
C SER A 116 12.55 -21.52 -2.63
N THR A 117 11.82 -22.27 -3.47
CA THR A 117 12.15 -22.55 -4.87
C THR A 117 11.33 -21.74 -5.88
N SER A 118 10.26 -21.05 -5.48
CA SER A 118 9.58 -20.15 -6.41
C SER A 118 10.24 -18.78 -6.41
N ASN A 119 10.88 -18.42 -7.51
CA ASN A 119 11.34 -17.07 -7.77
C ASN A 119 10.19 -16.08 -7.48
N LYS A 120 10.34 -15.33 -6.38
CA LYS A 120 9.40 -14.29 -6.00
C LYS A 120 9.46 -13.18 -7.05
N HIS A 121 8.62 -13.26 -8.07
CA HIS A 121 8.31 -12.09 -8.86
C HIS A 121 7.39 -11.21 -8.03
N ILE A 122 7.98 -10.24 -7.36
CA ILE A 122 7.25 -9.14 -6.74
C ILE A 122 6.76 -8.28 -7.89
N ASN A 123 5.53 -8.49 -8.32
CA ASN A 123 4.88 -7.61 -9.28
C ASN A 123 4.33 -6.43 -8.51
N PHE A 124 5.09 -5.37 -8.42
CA PHE A 124 4.59 -4.06 -8.01
C PHE A 124 3.70 -3.52 -9.14
N PHE A 125 2.43 -3.85 -9.09
CA PHE A 125 1.42 -3.17 -9.90
C PHE A 125 0.87 -2.02 -9.06
N GLY A 126 1.00 -0.82 -9.59
CA GLY A 126 0.43 0.36 -8.96
C GLY A 126 -1.09 0.21 -8.81
N LEU A 127 -1.59 0.59 -7.67
CA LEU A 127 -2.98 0.47 -7.22
C LEU A 127 -4.04 1.14 -8.10
N LYS A 128 -3.63 1.98 -9.05
CA LYS A 128 -4.53 2.54 -10.07
C LYS A 128 -5.27 1.47 -10.88
N ASP A 129 -4.76 0.24 -10.88
CA ASP A 129 -5.34 -0.90 -11.61
C ASP A 129 -6.35 -1.70 -10.78
N LEU A 130 -6.29 -1.64 -9.44
CA LEU A 130 -7.23 -2.34 -8.55
C LEU A 130 -8.63 -1.70 -8.53
N VAL A 131 -8.75 -0.42 -8.79
CA VAL A 131 -10.03 0.31 -8.84
C VAL A 131 -10.90 -0.12 -10.03
N ARG A 132 -10.32 -0.69 -11.08
CA ARG A 132 -11.02 -1.25 -12.23
C ARG A 132 -11.19 -2.77 -12.10
N LEU A 133 -12.02 -3.21 -11.17
CA LEU A 133 -12.32 -4.63 -10.94
C LEU A 133 -12.75 -5.43 -12.18
N SER A 134 -13.21 -4.79 -13.23
CA SER A 134 -13.57 -5.42 -14.49
C SER A 134 -12.37 -5.70 -15.41
N THR A 135 -11.19 -5.14 -15.09
CA THR A 135 -9.97 -5.23 -15.91
C THR A 135 -8.75 -5.72 -15.13
N LEU A 136 -8.94 -6.27 -13.92
CA LEU A 136 -7.83 -6.93 -13.23
C LEU A 136 -7.29 -8.03 -14.11
N ASN A 137 -6.00 -7.95 -14.43
CA ASN A 137 -5.29 -9.05 -15.05
C ASN A 137 -5.57 -10.32 -14.22
N GLU A 138 -5.89 -11.42 -14.85
CA GLU A 138 -6.24 -12.68 -14.20
C GLU A 138 -5.20 -13.10 -13.16
N GLU A 139 -3.93 -12.82 -13.40
CA GLU A 139 -2.82 -13.07 -12.48
C GLU A 139 -2.93 -12.28 -11.16
N VAL A 140 -3.31 -11.01 -11.21
CA VAL A 140 -3.53 -10.18 -10.00
C VAL A 140 -4.73 -10.68 -9.23
N ARG A 141 -5.81 -11.05 -9.92
CA ARG A 141 -7.02 -11.59 -9.30
C ARG A 141 -6.75 -12.92 -8.57
N LYS A 142 -5.89 -13.77 -9.13
CA LYS A 142 -5.48 -15.04 -8.51
C LYS A 142 -4.71 -14.85 -7.20
N LYS A 143 -4.14 -13.68 -6.97
CA LYS A 143 -3.38 -13.31 -5.76
C LYS A 143 -4.11 -12.30 -4.89
N THR A 144 -5.42 -12.14 -5.03
CA THR A 144 -6.19 -11.15 -4.27
C THR A 144 -7.33 -11.80 -3.49
N ILE A 145 -7.37 -11.52 -2.20
CA ILE A 145 -8.51 -11.81 -1.31
C ILE A 145 -9.44 -10.61 -1.39
N ILE A 146 -10.68 -10.83 -1.78
CA ILE A 146 -11.67 -9.75 -1.93
C ILE A 146 -12.78 -9.95 -0.90
N ILE A 147 -12.97 -8.96 -0.04
CA ILE A 147 -14.05 -8.87 0.93
C ILE A 147 -15.00 -7.77 0.46
N THR A 148 -16.21 -8.15 0.08
CA THR A 148 -17.25 -7.19 -0.28
C THR A 148 -18.27 -7.11 0.85
N LEU A 149 -18.42 -5.93 1.43
CA LEU A 149 -19.31 -5.64 2.55
C LEU A 149 -20.62 -5.04 2.04
N PRO A 150 -21.76 -5.21 2.71
CA PRO A 150 -22.98 -4.44 2.47
C PRO A 150 -22.73 -2.94 2.49
N LYS A 151 -23.46 -2.17 1.67
CA LYS A 151 -23.25 -0.71 1.44
C LYS A 151 -23.10 0.16 2.69
N LYS A 152 -23.71 -0.22 3.80
CA LYS A 152 -23.74 0.59 5.04
C LYS A 152 -23.01 -0.11 6.20
N GLN A 153 -22.34 -1.21 5.92
CA GLN A 153 -21.63 -1.93 6.97
C GLN A 153 -20.41 -1.10 7.41
N THR A 154 -20.30 -0.90 8.71
CA THR A 154 -19.14 -0.30 9.35
C THR A 154 -18.31 -1.41 10.00
N ILE A 155 -17.00 -1.31 9.89
CA ILE A 155 -16.05 -2.18 10.57
C ILE A 155 -15.62 -1.50 11.87
N ASP A 156 -15.85 -2.16 12.99
CA ASP A 156 -15.48 -1.65 14.31
C ASP A 156 -13.97 -1.80 14.54
N PHE A 157 -13.39 -2.92 14.10
CA PHE A 157 -11.94 -3.17 14.21
C PHE A 157 -11.42 -3.91 12.98
N LEU A 158 -10.40 -3.35 12.36
CA LEU A 158 -9.64 -3.96 11.29
C LEU A 158 -8.20 -4.21 11.73
N LYS A 159 -7.76 -5.46 11.68
CA LYS A 159 -6.36 -5.83 11.84
C LYS A 159 -5.84 -6.49 10.56
N VAL A 160 -4.71 -6.02 10.04
CA VAL A 160 -4.09 -6.57 8.83
C VAL A 160 -2.58 -6.66 9.03
N ASP A 161 -2.05 -7.87 8.86
CA ASP A 161 -0.62 -8.14 8.83
C ASP A 161 -0.27 -8.82 7.48
N LEU A 162 0.40 -8.10 6.57
CA LEU A 162 0.85 -8.63 5.29
C LEU A 162 2.38 -8.67 5.22
N ALA A 163 2.94 -9.86 4.97
CA ALA A 163 4.39 -9.97 4.72
C ALA A 163 4.74 -9.46 3.31
N THR A 164 3.90 -9.77 2.32
CA THR A 164 4.02 -9.25 0.95
C THR A 164 2.64 -9.17 0.33
N GLY A 165 2.26 -8.00 -0.15
CA GLY A 165 0.96 -7.77 -0.80
C GLY A 165 0.41 -6.40 -0.50
N ASN A 166 -0.47 -5.92 -1.36
CA ASN A 166 -1.11 -4.62 -1.25
C ASN A 166 -2.40 -4.72 -0.45
N LEU A 167 -2.72 -3.67 0.29
CA LEU A 167 -4.00 -3.51 0.97
C LEU A 167 -4.78 -2.35 0.34
N ASP A 168 -5.96 -2.65 -0.16
CA ASP A 168 -6.86 -1.68 -0.78
C ASP A 168 -8.17 -1.60 0.01
N LEU A 169 -8.45 -0.41 0.53
CA LEU A 169 -9.64 -0.11 1.33
C LEU A 169 -10.49 0.91 0.57
N SER A 170 -11.73 0.55 0.24
CA SER A 170 -12.55 1.46 -0.53
C SER A 170 -14.03 1.53 -0.10
N ASN A 171 -14.58 2.75 -0.17
CA ASN A 171 -15.97 3.06 0.09
C ASN A 171 -16.50 2.53 1.45
N SER A 172 -15.67 2.52 2.48
CA SER A 172 -15.99 1.90 3.78
C SER A 172 -15.76 2.86 4.94
N THR A 173 -16.35 2.53 6.08
CA THR A 173 -16.11 3.20 7.36
C THR A 173 -15.47 2.23 8.33
N ILE A 174 -14.32 2.62 8.91
CA ILE A 174 -13.57 1.84 9.89
C ILE A 174 -13.37 2.69 11.15
N LYS A 175 -13.78 2.16 12.31
CA LYS A 175 -13.66 2.89 13.59
C LYS A 175 -12.29 2.76 14.23
N GLN A 176 -11.62 1.63 14.01
CA GLN A 176 -10.26 1.39 14.48
C GLN A 176 -9.54 0.46 13.51
N ALA A 177 -8.31 0.81 13.16
CA ALA A 177 -7.47 -0.01 12.29
C ALA A 177 -6.05 -0.15 12.85
N ASP A 178 -5.50 -1.37 12.76
CA ASP A 178 -4.08 -1.70 13.01
C ASP A 178 -3.56 -2.44 11.78
N ILE A 179 -2.68 -1.79 11.02
CA ILE A 179 -2.23 -2.25 9.72
C ILE A 179 -0.71 -2.32 9.71
N ASN A 180 -0.17 -3.49 9.37
CA ASN A 180 1.27 -3.70 9.22
C ASN A 180 1.54 -4.33 7.85
N LEU A 181 2.31 -3.65 7.01
CA LEU A 181 2.75 -4.13 5.70
C LEU A 181 4.27 -4.15 5.66
N ASN A 182 4.88 -5.34 5.49
CA ASN A 182 6.34 -5.36 5.33
C ASN A 182 6.73 -4.94 3.91
N VAL A 183 6.06 -5.48 2.87
CA VAL A 183 6.29 -5.07 1.48
C VAL A 183 4.97 -4.99 0.73
N GLY A 184 4.59 -3.80 0.31
CA GLY A 184 3.37 -3.56 -0.45
C GLY A 184 2.79 -2.18 -0.20
N ASP A 185 1.84 -1.79 -1.03
CA ASP A 185 1.21 -0.48 -0.98
C ASP A 185 -0.11 -0.52 -0.19
N LEU A 186 -0.46 0.62 0.40
CA LEU A 186 -1.70 0.84 1.13
C LEU A 186 -2.53 1.91 0.43
N THR A 187 -3.78 1.58 0.08
CA THR A 187 -4.67 2.55 -0.54
C THR A 187 -5.94 2.77 0.26
N PHE A 188 -6.29 4.04 0.42
CA PHE A 188 -7.57 4.48 0.95
C PHE A 188 -8.33 5.23 -0.14
N THR A 189 -9.49 4.75 -0.56
CA THR A 189 -10.34 5.43 -1.54
C THR A 189 -11.74 5.66 -0.99
N LYS A 190 -12.14 6.92 -0.81
CA LYS A 190 -13.46 7.29 -0.28
C LYS A 190 -13.75 6.64 1.07
N MET A 191 -12.79 6.75 1.98
CA MET A 191 -12.82 6.14 3.29
C MET A 191 -13.18 7.13 4.39
N ILE A 192 -13.75 6.61 5.47
CA ILE A 192 -13.82 7.26 6.77
C ILE A 192 -13.09 6.35 7.75
N VAL A 193 -11.93 6.80 8.25
CA VAL A 193 -11.07 6.00 9.12
C VAL A 193 -10.82 6.74 10.41
N SER A 194 -11.11 6.07 11.53
CA SER A 194 -10.83 6.61 12.86
C SER A 194 -9.84 5.69 13.58
N ASN A 195 -9.03 6.27 14.46
CA ASN A 195 -8.05 5.56 15.30
C ASN A 195 -7.19 4.58 14.46
N LEU A 196 -6.60 5.11 13.40
CA LEU A 196 -5.69 4.36 12.52
C LEU A 196 -4.31 4.28 13.17
N LYS A 197 -3.74 3.08 13.18
CA LYS A 197 -2.32 2.85 13.28
C LYS A 197 -1.87 2.03 12.08
N ALA A 198 -0.94 2.58 11.28
CA ALA A 198 -0.45 1.90 10.10
C ALA A 198 1.08 2.01 10.01
N ASN A 199 1.73 0.88 9.75
CA ASN A 199 3.18 0.80 9.58
C ASN A 199 3.49 0.10 8.26
N LEU A 200 4.31 0.73 7.42
CA LEU A 200 4.82 0.17 6.17
C LEU A 200 6.35 0.16 6.23
N ASP A 201 6.96 -1.02 6.01
CA ASP A 201 8.42 -1.07 5.90
C ASP A 201 8.88 -0.64 4.50
N VAL A 202 8.26 -1.19 3.43
CA VAL A 202 8.55 -0.84 2.03
C VAL A 202 7.26 -0.79 1.23
N GLY A 203 6.93 0.38 0.71
CA GLY A 203 5.75 0.62 -0.13
C GLY A 203 5.21 2.02 0.05
N SER A 204 4.31 2.42 -0.82
CA SER A 204 3.70 3.75 -0.81
C SER A 204 2.29 3.74 -0.25
N VAL A 205 1.83 4.90 0.20
CA VAL A 205 0.46 5.10 0.65
C VAL A 205 -0.24 6.09 -0.26
N ASP A 206 -1.35 5.65 -0.84
CA ASP A 206 -2.24 6.51 -1.62
C ASP A 206 -3.56 6.73 -0.87
N SER A 207 -3.93 7.98 -0.64
CA SER A 207 -5.18 8.33 0.03
C SER A 207 -6.00 9.29 -0.83
N ASN A 208 -7.21 8.88 -1.20
CA ASN A 208 -8.05 9.68 -2.07
C ASN A 208 -9.46 9.85 -1.50
N HIS A 209 -9.94 11.11 -1.38
CA HIS A 209 -11.26 11.43 -0.83
C HIS A 209 -11.50 10.79 0.56
N THR A 210 -10.51 10.85 1.43
CA THR A 210 -10.54 10.15 2.71
C THR A 210 -10.58 11.14 3.88
N LEU A 211 -11.36 10.77 4.89
CA LEU A 211 -11.41 11.45 6.18
C LEU A 211 -10.68 10.61 7.22
N PHE A 212 -9.66 11.18 7.81
CA PHE A 212 -8.90 10.59 8.92
C PHE A 212 -9.25 11.29 10.23
N THR A 213 -9.37 10.50 11.31
CA THR A 213 -9.58 11.00 12.67
C THR A 213 -8.68 10.22 13.63
N ASN A 214 -7.73 10.86 14.28
CA ASN A 214 -6.73 10.23 15.15
C ASN A 214 -5.92 9.16 14.38
N SER A 215 -5.21 9.55 13.34
CA SER A 215 -4.36 8.62 12.59
C SER A 215 -2.89 8.75 12.98
N ASP A 216 -2.20 7.61 13.04
CA ASP A 216 -0.75 7.49 13.20
C ASP A 216 -0.24 6.56 12.10
N LEU A 217 0.45 7.11 11.09
CA LEU A 217 0.92 6.41 9.92
C LEU A 217 2.43 6.59 9.78
N SER A 218 3.14 5.48 9.65
CA SER A 218 4.59 5.43 9.47
C SER A 218 4.95 4.68 8.21
N ILE A 219 5.86 5.25 7.40
CA ILE A 219 6.44 4.64 6.21
C ILE A 219 7.96 4.67 6.35
N ALA A 220 8.62 3.50 6.35
CA ALA A 220 10.08 3.50 6.42
C ALA A 220 10.71 3.81 5.05
N MET A 221 10.18 3.25 3.96
CA MET A 221 10.67 3.50 2.60
C MET A 221 9.51 3.52 1.60
N GLY A 222 9.23 4.67 1.01
CA GLY A 222 8.16 4.91 0.03
C GLY A 222 7.50 6.26 0.24
N ASP A 223 6.63 6.63 -0.67
CA ASP A 223 6.00 7.94 -0.72
C ASP A 223 4.60 7.93 -0.08
N TYR A 224 4.14 9.10 0.35
CA TYR A 224 2.76 9.34 0.70
C TYR A 224 2.13 10.31 -0.30
N SER A 225 1.05 9.89 -0.94
CA SER A 225 0.25 10.76 -1.82
C SER A 225 -1.18 10.83 -1.32
N GLY A 226 -1.67 12.05 -1.11
CA GLY A 226 -3.01 12.30 -0.62
C GLY A 226 -3.77 13.33 -1.43
N ASP A 227 -4.96 12.98 -1.95
CA ASP A 227 -5.83 13.92 -2.65
C ASP A 227 -7.19 14.05 -1.97
N ASN A 228 -7.66 15.29 -1.83
CA ASN A 228 -8.98 15.61 -1.30
C ASN A 228 -9.19 15.08 0.13
N LEU A 229 -8.21 15.34 1.01
CA LEU A 229 -8.17 14.80 2.37
C LEU A 229 -8.78 15.75 3.42
N ILE A 230 -9.36 15.14 4.44
CA ILE A 230 -9.84 15.82 5.65
C ILE A 230 -9.18 15.16 6.86
N PHE A 231 -8.61 15.96 7.74
CA PHE A 231 -8.00 15.52 8.99
C PHE A 231 -8.73 16.11 10.19
N ASN A 232 -9.34 15.25 10.99
CA ASN A 232 -10.00 15.61 12.24
C ASN A 232 -9.18 15.15 13.43
N SER A 233 -9.23 15.90 14.52
CA SER A 233 -8.50 15.60 15.76
C SER A 233 -6.98 15.59 15.53
N HIS A 234 -6.23 14.63 16.09
CA HIS A 234 -4.77 14.60 16.06
C HIS A 234 -4.29 13.53 15.09
N ASN A 235 -3.60 13.96 14.02
CA ASN A 235 -3.08 13.05 13.02
C ASN A 235 -1.57 13.19 12.90
N LYS A 236 -0.89 12.09 12.66
CA LYS A 236 0.55 12.00 12.52
C LYS A 236 0.92 11.20 11.26
N LEU A 237 1.92 11.69 10.54
CA LEU A 237 2.48 11.05 9.37
C LEU A 237 4.00 11.13 9.45
N ASP A 238 4.67 9.98 9.54
CA ASP A 238 6.12 9.87 9.55
C ASP A 238 6.58 9.11 8.31
N VAL A 239 7.51 9.68 7.54
CA VAL A 239 8.15 9.02 6.40
C VAL A 239 9.66 9.08 6.60
N THR A 240 10.33 7.93 6.70
CA THR A 240 11.79 7.93 6.87
C THR A 240 12.49 8.27 5.54
N SER A 241 12.06 7.68 4.42
CA SER A 241 12.64 7.95 3.11
C SER A 241 11.57 7.92 2.02
N GLY A 242 11.28 9.07 1.46
CA GLY A 242 10.26 9.30 0.42
C GLY A 242 9.63 10.66 0.52
N ASP A 243 8.89 11.04 -0.49
CA ASP A 243 8.23 12.34 -0.58
C ASP A 243 6.80 12.27 -0.03
N ILE A 244 6.30 13.41 0.44
CA ILE A 244 4.95 13.55 0.99
C ILE A 244 4.22 14.65 0.22
N GLU A 245 3.14 14.27 -0.48
CA GLU A 245 2.25 15.19 -1.16
C GLU A 245 0.83 15.08 -0.59
N ILE A 246 0.27 16.18 -0.11
CA ILE A 246 -1.08 16.24 0.48
C ILE A 246 -1.87 17.39 -0.13
N ALA A 247 -2.95 17.08 -0.85
CA ALA A 247 -3.96 18.02 -1.24
C ALA A 247 -5.17 17.95 -0.29
N LEU A 248 -5.42 19.05 0.41
CA LEU A 248 -6.47 19.16 1.42
C LEU A 248 -7.82 19.51 0.80
N LYS A 249 -8.87 18.94 1.34
CA LYS A 249 -10.26 19.37 1.09
C LYS A 249 -10.74 20.40 2.11
N ASP A 250 -10.31 20.27 3.36
CA ASP A 250 -10.62 21.22 4.43
C ASP A 250 -9.33 21.83 4.95
N TYR A 251 -9.22 23.15 4.82
CA TYR A 251 -8.08 23.94 5.23
C TYR A 251 -8.14 24.39 6.69
N THR A 252 -9.16 23.96 7.46
CA THR A 252 -9.28 24.28 8.90
C THR A 252 -8.45 23.27 9.71
N LEU A 253 -7.13 23.43 9.64
CA LEU A 253 -6.17 22.47 10.16
C LEU A 253 -4.91 23.19 10.67
N ASN A 254 -4.36 22.72 11.79
CA ASN A 254 -3.04 23.14 12.26
C ASN A 254 -2.00 22.15 11.73
N VAL A 255 -1.22 22.53 10.74
CA VAL A 255 -0.17 21.69 10.14
C VAL A 255 1.17 22.06 10.75
N GLN A 256 1.92 21.06 11.20
CA GLN A 256 3.31 21.15 11.59
C GLN A 256 4.09 20.15 10.74
N ALA A 257 5.00 20.62 9.91
CA ALA A 257 5.80 19.78 9.05
C ALA A 257 7.29 20.09 9.24
N ASP A 258 8.10 19.02 9.31
CA ASP A 258 9.55 19.10 9.43
C ASP A 258 10.20 18.05 8.53
N SER A 259 11.16 18.46 7.71
CA SER A 259 11.99 17.56 6.93
C SER A 259 13.45 17.76 7.31
N HIS A 260 14.12 16.67 7.72
CA HIS A 260 15.54 16.73 8.07
C HIS A 260 16.42 16.99 6.83
N SER A 261 16.06 16.41 5.68
CA SER A 261 16.79 16.57 4.41
C SER A 261 15.82 16.60 3.23
N GLY A 262 15.21 17.75 3.03
CA GLY A 262 14.22 18.02 1.97
C GLY A 262 13.66 19.42 2.11
N GLU A 263 12.79 19.78 1.19
CA GLU A 263 12.08 21.06 1.17
C GLU A 263 10.69 20.89 1.80
N VAL A 264 10.21 21.90 2.53
CA VAL A 264 8.87 21.92 3.11
C VAL A 264 8.10 23.08 2.53
N ASP A 265 7.03 22.77 1.78
CA ASP A 265 6.10 23.73 1.21
C ASP A 265 4.70 23.52 1.77
N ILE A 266 4.17 24.52 2.47
CA ILE A 266 2.84 24.48 3.07
C ILE A 266 2.03 25.66 2.53
N THR A 267 0.84 25.37 2.01
CA THR A 267 -0.08 26.40 1.50
C THR A 267 -0.38 27.48 2.53
N ASN A 268 -0.48 28.72 2.08
CA ASN A 268 -0.84 29.86 2.92
C ASN A 268 -2.36 29.97 3.21
N ASN A 269 -3.16 29.05 2.66
CA ASN A 269 -4.62 29.07 2.79
C ASN A 269 -5.14 28.45 4.09
N LEU A 270 -4.25 27.86 4.91
CA LEU A 270 -4.63 27.20 6.15
C LEU A 270 -5.28 28.17 7.16
N LYS A 271 -6.36 27.70 7.76
CA LYS A 271 -7.03 28.34 8.90
C LYS A 271 -6.70 27.56 10.16
N ILE A 272 -6.04 28.21 11.11
CA ILE A 272 -5.63 27.56 12.34
C ILE A 272 -6.84 26.95 13.07
N SER A 273 -6.79 25.65 13.28
CA SER A 273 -7.74 24.90 14.10
C SER A 273 -7.17 24.72 15.52
N LYS A 274 -8.06 24.70 16.51
CA LYS A 274 -7.68 24.29 17.88
C LYS A 274 -7.85 22.79 18.11
N ASP A 275 -8.72 22.18 17.31
CA ASP A 275 -9.18 20.80 17.53
C ASP A 275 -8.58 19.82 16.51
N ASN A 276 -8.15 20.32 15.35
CA ASN A 276 -7.62 19.50 14.26
C ASN A 276 -6.15 19.82 14.00
N SER A 277 -5.31 18.81 14.03
CA SER A 277 -3.87 18.94 13.76
C SER A 277 -3.35 17.80 12.90
N LEU A 278 -2.32 18.12 12.11
CA LEU A 278 -1.54 17.17 11.33
C LEU A 278 -0.06 17.47 11.58
N THR A 279 0.64 16.51 12.15
CA THR A 279 2.09 16.54 12.32
C THR A 279 2.72 15.65 11.27
N ILE A 280 3.65 16.20 10.50
CA ILE A 280 4.33 15.50 9.41
C ILE A 280 5.83 15.55 9.67
N THR A 281 6.50 14.42 9.59
CA THR A 281 7.96 14.36 9.65
C THR A 281 8.51 13.53 8.50
N SER A 282 9.65 13.98 7.91
CA SER A 282 10.42 13.23 6.93
C SER A 282 11.91 13.32 7.30
N ASP A 283 12.63 12.17 7.24
CA ASP A 283 14.08 12.22 7.38
C ASP A 283 14.73 12.57 6.04
N LEU A 284 14.28 11.96 4.94
CA LEU A 284 14.79 12.17 3.58
C LEU A 284 13.62 12.26 2.58
N GLY A 285 13.34 13.46 2.10
CA GLY A 285 12.28 13.71 1.11
C GLY A 285 11.61 15.07 1.30
N ASP A 286 10.90 15.48 0.31
CA ASP A 286 10.18 16.77 0.28
C ASP A 286 8.77 16.60 0.88
N ILE A 287 8.26 17.68 1.49
CA ILE A 287 6.90 17.72 2.04
C ILE A 287 6.13 18.84 1.37
N THR A 288 5.04 18.51 0.70
CA THR A 288 4.13 19.48 0.09
C THR A 288 2.73 19.33 0.67
N VAL A 289 2.12 20.43 1.16
CA VAL A 289 0.74 20.47 1.64
C VAL A 289 0.02 21.63 0.97
N GLU A 290 -0.99 21.34 0.15
CA GLU A 290 -1.76 22.29 -0.66
C GLU A 290 -3.27 22.16 -0.52
#